data_9c36902878c74e9a7e1c7a5e666ef895
#
_entry.id   9c36902878c74e9a7e1c7a5e666ef895
#
_cell.length_a   1.000
_cell.length_b   1.000
_cell.length_c   1.000
_cell.angle_alpha   90.00
_cell.angle_beta   90.00
_cell.angle_gamma   90.00
#
_symmetry.space_group_name_H-M   'P 1'
#
loop_
_entity.id
_entity.type
_entity.pdbx_description
1 polymer ?
#
loop_
_entity_poly.entity_id
_entity_poly.type
_entity_poly.pdbx_seq_one_letter_code
_entity_poly.pdbx_strand_id
1 'polypeptide(L)'
;MPAYVMLMKLTAQGASEIKAAPARIDEGVKAFEEMGGKMYSFHVTMGPYDYVAIGEAATDEAAAAFALALTSQGYVATTTMRAFTRDQFKKIVGTLT
;
A
#
# COMPACT_ATOMS: atom_id res chain seq x y z
N MET A 1 12.00 -7.37 6.84
CA MET A 1 10.87 -7.48 5.89
C MET A 1 10.97 -6.38 4.85
N PRO A 2 10.70 -6.66 3.58
CA PRO A 2 10.72 -5.62 2.56
C PRO A 2 9.62 -4.58 2.78
N ALA A 3 9.95 -3.33 2.44
CA ALA A 3 9.04 -2.20 2.56
C ALA A 3 8.42 -1.84 1.22
N TYR A 4 7.22 -1.26 1.27
CA TYR A 4 6.44 -0.89 0.08
C TYR A 4 5.76 0.44 0.30
N VAL A 5 5.63 1.19 -0.80
CA VAL A 5 4.74 2.35 -0.89
C VAL A 5 3.60 1.96 -1.81
N MET A 6 2.39 2.05 -1.32
CA MET A 6 1.19 1.76 -2.11
C MET A 6 0.43 3.06 -2.35
N LEU A 7 0.29 3.41 -3.61
CA LEU A 7 -0.51 4.55 -4.05
C LEU A 7 -1.84 4.01 -4.56
N MET A 8 -2.93 4.63 -4.15
CA MET A 8 -4.26 4.15 -4.50
C MET A 8 -5.13 5.27 -5.04
N LYS A 9 -5.89 4.95 -6.08
CA LYS A 9 -6.90 5.84 -6.65
C LYS A 9 -8.27 5.23 -6.44
N LEU A 10 -9.23 6.04 -5.99
CA LEU A 10 -10.62 5.63 -5.93
C LEU A 10 -11.12 5.32 -7.34
N THR A 11 -11.84 4.22 -7.47
CA THR A 11 -12.65 3.94 -8.66
C THR A 11 -13.94 4.75 -8.59
N ALA A 12 -14.73 4.74 -9.66
CA ALA A 12 -16.07 5.36 -9.63
C ALA A 12 -16.91 4.78 -8.49
N GLN A 13 -16.86 3.47 -8.27
CA GLN A 13 -17.58 2.82 -7.19
C GLN A 13 -17.06 3.28 -5.83
N GLY A 14 -15.75 3.35 -5.64
CA GLY A 14 -15.16 3.82 -4.39
C GLY A 14 -15.54 5.26 -4.08
N ALA A 15 -15.55 6.14 -5.08
CA ALA A 15 -15.95 7.52 -4.93
C ALA A 15 -17.43 7.66 -4.57
N SER A 16 -18.30 6.87 -5.20
CA SER A 16 -19.75 6.92 -4.92
C SER A 16 -20.07 6.44 -3.51
N GLU A 17 -19.24 5.57 -2.94
CA GLU A 17 -19.43 5.01 -1.59
C GLU A 17 -18.44 5.58 -0.59
N ILE A 18 -18.04 6.83 -0.78
CA ILE A 18 -16.96 7.46 0.00
C ILE A 18 -17.27 7.52 1.50
N LYS A 19 -18.55 7.59 1.88
CA LYS A 19 -18.93 7.64 3.30
C LYS A 19 -18.56 6.37 4.06
N ALA A 20 -18.47 5.23 3.36
CA ALA A 20 -18.06 3.96 3.94
C ALA A 20 -16.54 3.75 3.88
N ALA A 21 -15.79 4.64 3.22
CA ALA A 21 -14.34 4.48 3.04
C ALA A 21 -13.55 4.39 4.35
N PRO A 22 -13.82 5.20 5.39
CA PRO A 22 -13.07 5.06 6.65
C PRO A 22 -13.13 3.65 7.23
N ALA A 23 -14.29 3.02 7.24
CA ALA A 23 -14.46 1.66 7.74
C ALA A 23 -13.71 0.65 6.85
N ARG A 24 -13.76 0.83 5.52
CA ARG A 24 -13.02 -0.03 4.59
C ARG A 24 -11.51 0.09 4.77
N ILE A 25 -11.01 1.30 5.02
CA ILE A 25 -9.59 1.52 5.29
C ILE A 25 -9.18 0.78 6.56
N ASP A 26 -9.95 0.89 7.63
CA ASP A 26 -9.67 0.19 8.88
C ASP A 26 -9.64 -1.32 8.69
N GLU A 27 -10.58 -1.87 7.93
CA GLU A 27 -10.61 -3.30 7.60
C GLU A 27 -9.40 -3.71 6.75
N GLY A 28 -9.00 -2.87 5.79
CA GLY A 28 -7.84 -3.13 4.94
C GLY A 28 -6.53 -3.15 5.73
N VAL A 29 -6.34 -2.19 6.63
CA VAL A 29 -5.17 -2.15 7.51
C VAL A 29 -5.13 -3.39 8.39
N LYS A 30 -6.27 -3.76 8.98
CA LYS A 30 -6.37 -4.96 9.82
C LYS A 30 -6.02 -6.23 9.02
N ALA A 31 -6.56 -6.37 7.82
CA ALA A 31 -6.28 -7.51 6.97
C ALA A 31 -4.80 -7.60 6.61
N PHE A 32 -4.17 -6.46 6.33
CA PHE A 32 -2.74 -6.41 6.04
C PHE A 32 -1.91 -6.88 7.24
N GLU A 33 -2.26 -6.44 8.43
CA GLU A 33 -1.57 -6.85 9.66
C GLU A 33 -1.81 -8.31 10.01
N GLU A 34 -3.02 -8.81 9.77
CA GLU A 34 -3.35 -10.23 10.00
C GLU A 34 -2.55 -11.18 9.10
N MET A 35 -2.14 -10.74 7.92
CA MET A 35 -1.29 -11.54 7.04
C MET A 35 0.21 -11.39 7.35
N GLY A 36 0.55 -10.74 8.45
CA GLY A 36 1.94 -10.57 8.90
C GLY A 36 2.59 -9.28 8.47
N GLY A 37 1.86 -8.39 7.85
CA GLY A 37 2.36 -7.07 7.45
C GLY A 37 2.42 -6.10 8.62
N LYS A 38 3.15 -5.01 8.41
CA LYS A 38 3.19 -3.87 9.33
C LYS A 38 2.82 -2.61 8.55
N MET A 39 1.78 -1.92 8.98
CA MET A 39 1.39 -0.63 8.39
C MET A 39 2.03 0.49 9.19
N TYR A 40 2.97 1.23 8.57
CA TYR A 40 3.63 2.35 9.23
C TYR A 40 2.82 3.62 9.16
N SER A 41 2.22 3.89 8.00
CA SER A 41 1.41 5.10 7.83
C SER A 41 0.38 4.91 6.74
N PHE A 42 -0.74 5.59 6.87
CA PHE A 42 -1.79 5.66 5.87
C PHE A 42 -2.29 7.10 5.82
N HIS A 43 -2.27 7.70 4.65
CA HIS A 43 -2.71 9.08 4.48
C HIS A 43 -3.69 9.18 3.32
N VAL A 44 -4.67 10.05 3.49
CA VAL A 44 -5.54 10.49 2.39
C VAL A 44 -4.90 11.73 1.78
N THR A 45 -4.77 11.74 0.46
CA THR A 45 -4.07 12.81 -0.25
C THR A 45 -4.97 13.52 -1.25
N MET A 46 -4.54 14.70 -1.63
CA MET A 46 -5.12 15.46 -2.74
C MET A 46 -4.20 15.30 -3.95
N GLY A 47 -4.76 15.33 -5.15
CA GLY A 47 -3.99 15.23 -6.37
C GLY A 47 -4.23 13.92 -7.11
N PRO A 48 -3.21 13.39 -7.83
CA PRO A 48 -3.42 12.23 -8.72
C PRO A 48 -3.71 10.93 -7.99
N TYR A 49 -3.40 10.82 -6.70
CA TYR A 49 -3.73 9.66 -5.88
C TYR A 49 -4.55 10.10 -4.67
N ASP A 50 -5.42 9.21 -4.21
CA ASP A 50 -6.32 9.49 -3.09
C ASP A 50 -5.76 8.97 -1.77
N TYR A 51 -5.03 7.86 -1.81
CA TYR A 51 -4.42 7.26 -0.61
C TYR A 51 -2.96 6.94 -0.85
N VAL A 52 -2.16 7.11 0.20
CA VAL A 52 -0.76 6.70 0.25
C VAL A 52 -0.55 5.88 1.51
N ALA A 53 -0.09 4.65 1.36
CA ALA A 53 0.22 3.78 2.48
C ALA A 53 1.68 3.34 2.40
N ILE A 54 2.34 3.28 3.55
CA ILE A 54 3.71 2.79 3.67
C ILE A 54 3.71 1.68 4.71
N GLY A 55 4.31 0.54 4.35
CA GLY A 55 4.36 -0.59 5.25
C GLY A 55 5.37 -1.63 4.82
N GLU A 56 5.42 -2.71 5.58
CA GLU A 56 6.26 -3.88 5.28
C GLU A 56 5.39 -5.11 5.11
N ALA A 57 5.80 -6.00 4.21
CA ALA A 57 5.21 -7.33 4.05
C ALA A 57 6.32 -8.38 4.17
N ALA A 58 5.95 -9.62 4.43
CA ALA A 58 6.92 -10.70 4.57
C ALA A 58 7.71 -10.95 3.29
N THR A 59 7.03 -10.90 2.14
CA THR A 59 7.61 -11.15 0.82
C THR A 59 6.95 -10.25 -0.22
N ASP A 60 7.58 -10.15 -1.40
CA ASP A 60 6.98 -9.45 -2.55
C ASP A 60 5.66 -10.11 -2.97
N GLU A 61 5.61 -11.44 -2.91
CA GLU A 61 4.41 -12.21 -3.25
C GLU A 61 3.25 -11.88 -2.31
N ALA A 62 3.53 -11.73 -1.01
CA ALA A 62 2.51 -11.35 -0.03
C ALA A 62 1.98 -9.94 -0.32
N ALA A 63 2.87 -8.99 -0.63
CA ALA A 63 2.49 -7.63 -0.99
C ALA A 63 1.64 -7.61 -2.28
N ALA A 64 2.04 -8.38 -3.28
CA ALA A 64 1.30 -8.50 -4.54
C ALA A 64 -0.09 -9.11 -4.32
N ALA A 65 -0.17 -10.16 -3.50
CA ALA A 65 -1.44 -10.80 -3.17
C ALA A 65 -2.40 -9.83 -2.49
N PHE A 66 -1.89 -9.02 -1.56
CA PHE A 66 -2.69 -8.00 -0.89
C PHE A 66 -3.20 -6.94 -1.86
N ALA A 67 -2.34 -6.46 -2.75
CA ALA A 67 -2.71 -5.48 -3.79
C ALA A 67 -3.81 -6.03 -4.70
N LEU A 68 -3.69 -7.29 -5.12
CA LEU A 68 -4.71 -7.95 -5.95
C LEU A 68 -6.03 -8.11 -5.20
N ALA A 69 -5.98 -8.46 -3.92
CA ALA A 69 -7.17 -8.57 -3.08
C ALA A 69 -7.91 -7.23 -2.98
N LEU A 70 -7.18 -6.14 -2.77
CA LEU A 70 -7.76 -4.79 -2.73
C LEU A 70 -8.40 -4.43 -4.07
N THR A 71 -7.68 -4.65 -5.16
CA THR A 71 -8.17 -4.33 -6.51
C THR A 71 -9.43 -5.14 -6.84
N SER A 72 -9.49 -6.41 -6.42
CA SER A 72 -10.64 -7.28 -6.70
C SER A 72 -11.92 -6.81 -6.01
N GLN A 73 -11.84 -6.03 -4.94
CA GLN A 73 -13.01 -5.47 -4.27
C GLN A 73 -13.66 -4.32 -5.07
N GLY A 74 -12.93 -3.72 -5.99
CA GLY A 74 -13.48 -2.75 -6.92
C GLY A 74 -13.51 -1.30 -6.44
N TYR A 75 -13.06 -0.99 -5.22
CA TYR A 75 -13.12 0.37 -4.67
C TYR A 75 -11.91 1.21 -4.98
N VAL A 76 -10.76 0.59 -5.22
CA VAL A 76 -9.50 1.28 -5.50
C VAL A 76 -8.72 0.57 -6.60
N ALA A 77 -7.93 1.34 -7.33
CA ALA A 77 -6.85 0.85 -8.17
C ALA A 77 -5.53 1.14 -7.45
N THR A 78 -4.60 0.20 -7.48
CA THR A 78 -3.37 0.30 -6.70
C THR A 78 -2.13 0.37 -7.59
N THR A 79 -1.13 1.12 -7.12
CA THR A 79 0.24 1.11 -7.63
C THR A 79 1.15 0.82 -6.45
N THR A 80 1.76 -0.35 -6.42
CA THR A 80 2.61 -0.78 -5.31
C THR A 80 4.06 -0.75 -5.75
N MET A 81 4.89 -0.05 -4.98
CA MET A 81 6.31 0.11 -5.27
C MET A 81 7.14 -0.48 -4.14
N ARG A 82 8.17 -1.25 -4.50
CA ARG A 82 9.17 -1.69 -3.55
C ARG A 82 9.96 -0.46 -3.08
N ALA A 83 10.07 -0.26 -1.78
CA ALA A 83 10.75 0.87 -1.20
C ALA A 83 12.02 0.42 -0.47
N PHE A 84 13.03 1.28 -0.49
CA PHE A 84 14.28 1.07 0.23
C PHE A 84 14.51 2.23 1.18
N THR A 85 15.02 1.93 2.38
CA THR A 85 15.42 2.96 3.32
C THR A 85 16.66 3.69 2.81
N ARG A 86 16.97 4.83 3.41
CA ARG A 86 18.19 5.56 3.08
C ARG A 86 19.44 4.73 3.32
N ASP A 87 19.46 3.94 4.40
CA ASP A 87 20.58 3.03 4.69
C ASP A 87 20.71 1.93 3.65
N GLN A 88 19.58 1.35 3.24
CA GLN A 88 19.58 0.35 2.16
C GLN A 88 20.06 0.96 0.85
N PHE A 89 19.63 2.18 0.52
CA PHE A 89 20.10 2.89 -0.67
C PHE A 89 21.61 3.08 -0.65
N LYS A 90 22.15 3.48 0.49
CA LYS A 90 23.60 3.64 0.66
C LYS A 90 24.36 2.34 0.37
N LYS A 91 23.83 1.20 0.84
CA LYS A 91 24.41 -0.11 0.55
C LYS A 91 24.32 -0.47 -0.93
N ILE A 92 23.20 -0.17 -1.56
CA ILE A 92 23.00 -0.42 -2.99
C ILE A 92 24.03 0.38 -3.79
N VAL A 93 24.20 1.66 -3.49
CA VAL A 93 25.18 2.52 -4.15
C VAL A 93 26.59 1.98 -3.95
N GLY A 94 26.90 1.45 -2.77
CA GLY A 94 28.19 0.85 -2.46
C GLY A 94 28.54 -0.38 -3.29
N THR A 95 27.57 -0.99 -3.98
CA THR A 95 27.83 -2.10 -4.91
C THR A 95 28.23 -1.64 -6.31
N LEU A 96 28.08 -0.36 -6.60
CA LEU A 96 28.43 0.19 -7.91
C LEU A 96 29.95 0.34 -8.04
N THR A 97 30.45 0.00 -9.19
CA THR A 97 31.91 0.11 -9.49
C THR A 97 32.19 1.31 -10.36
#